data_83941b527d63c9fd88b1bbfeaa664e01
#
_entry.id   83941b527d63c9fd88b1bbfeaa664e01
#
_cell.length_a   1.000
_cell.length_b   1.000
_cell.length_c   1.000
_cell.angle_alpha   90.00
_cell.angle_beta   90.00
_cell.angle_gamma   90.00
#
_symmetry.space_group_name_H-M   'P 1'
#
loop_
_entity.id
_entity.type
_entity.pdbx_description
1 polymer ?
#
loop_
_entity_poly.entity_id
_entity_poly.type
_entity_poly.pdbx_seq_one_letter_code
_entity_poly.pdbx_strand_id
1 'polypeptide(L)'
;MAEHEHDVLVIGSGAGGGMAAYVLTQSGVKVHMLEAGRDYDPVAETPMFSENRDAPLLGSGTPDKDFGYYNATIDGGWDIEGEPYSTGEDTEFLWWRSRMLGGRTNHWARNSFRMGEYDFKPQSRDGLGFDWPITYDDLAPWYDRVEKLVGVYGVNSGLANHPDSGEGVLQPPPKARVPELFAAAAA
;
A
#
# COMPACT_ATOMS: atom_id res chain seq x y z
N MET A 1 -11.28 37.99 2.29
CA MET A 1 -10.89 36.59 2.00
C MET A 1 -11.97 35.73 2.67
N ALA A 2 -12.61 34.84 1.94
CA ALA A 2 -13.56 33.93 2.57
C ALA A 2 -12.79 33.02 3.52
N GLU A 3 -13.14 33.01 4.79
CA GLU A 3 -12.64 32.05 5.75
C GLU A 3 -13.17 30.69 5.30
N HIS A 4 -12.29 29.82 4.81
CA HIS A 4 -12.62 28.43 4.55
C HIS A 4 -12.55 27.69 5.87
N GLU A 5 -13.71 27.45 6.45
CA GLU A 5 -13.85 26.69 7.69
C GLU A 5 -13.81 25.19 7.34
N HIS A 6 -12.84 24.47 7.90
CA HIS A 6 -12.68 23.03 7.76
C HIS A 6 -12.83 22.38 9.14
N ASP A 7 -13.51 21.24 9.19
CA ASP A 7 -13.72 20.50 10.44
C ASP A 7 -12.49 19.65 10.81
N VAL A 8 -11.78 19.13 9.79
CA VAL A 8 -10.66 18.21 9.97
C VAL A 8 -9.51 18.57 9.02
N LEU A 9 -8.29 18.55 9.55
CA LEU A 9 -7.05 18.61 8.80
C LEU A 9 -6.43 17.21 8.72
N VAL A 10 -6.20 16.72 7.51
CA VAL A 10 -5.47 15.46 7.24
C VAL A 10 -4.10 15.80 6.68
N ILE A 11 -3.04 15.26 7.28
CA ILE A 11 -1.65 15.46 6.83
C ILE A 11 -1.15 14.19 6.18
N GLY A 12 -0.87 14.27 4.87
CA GLY A 12 -0.44 13.18 4.02
C GLY A 12 -1.60 12.44 3.35
N SER A 13 -1.45 12.19 2.07
CA SER A 13 -2.44 11.53 1.21
C SER A 13 -2.19 10.03 0.99
N GLY A 14 -1.25 9.45 1.72
CA GLY A 14 -0.98 8.02 1.67
C GLY A 14 -2.18 7.16 2.11
N ALA A 15 -2.00 5.85 2.22
CA ALA A 15 -3.06 4.88 2.52
C ALA A 15 -3.95 5.29 3.71
N GLY A 16 -3.35 5.68 4.83
CA GLY A 16 -4.08 6.07 6.03
C GLY A 16 -4.82 7.40 5.86
N GLY A 17 -4.13 8.44 5.40
CA GLY A 17 -4.74 9.77 5.22
C GLY A 17 -5.79 9.77 4.11
N GLY A 18 -5.54 9.09 3.00
CA GLY A 18 -6.51 8.93 1.93
C GLY A 18 -7.79 8.23 2.39
N MET A 19 -7.66 7.13 3.13
CA MET A 19 -8.81 6.41 3.68
C MET A 19 -9.57 7.23 4.73
N ALA A 20 -8.85 7.94 5.62
CA ALA A 20 -9.48 8.82 6.59
C ALA A 20 -10.28 9.93 5.90
N ALA A 21 -9.68 10.60 4.92
CA ALA A 21 -10.37 11.63 4.14
C ALA A 21 -11.59 11.07 3.40
N TYR A 22 -11.47 9.89 2.80
CA TYR A 22 -12.58 9.21 2.13
C TYR A 22 -13.76 9.00 3.09
N VAL A 23 -13.51 8.38 4.23
CA VAL A 23 -14.59 8.08 5.19
C VAL A 23 -15.21 9.35 5.77
N LEU A 24 -14.40 10.34 6.13
CA LEU A 24 -14.87 11.61 6.68
C LEU A 24 -15.72 12.38 5.68
N THR A 25 -15.28 12.50 4.44
CA THR A 25 -16.03 13.22 3.39
C THR A 25 -17.33 12.51 3.02
N GLN A 26 -17.34 11.16 3.00
CA GLN A 26 -18.60 10.41 2.83
C GLN A 26 -19.59 10.65 3.99
N SER A 27 -19.10 11.02 5.16
CA SER A 27 -19.91 11.39 6.32
C SER A 27 -20.29 12.87 6.36
N GLY A 28 -19.97 13.64 5.32
CA GLY A 28 -20.30 15.07 5.20
C GLY A 28 -19.34 16.00 5.96
N VAL A 29 -18.23 15.50 6.47
CA VAL A 29 -17.22 16.29 7.17
C VAL A 29 -16.38 17.07 6.16
N LYS A 30 -16.14 18.36 6.44
CA LYS A 30 -15.25 19.20 5.61
C LYS A 30 -13.80 18.92 5.94
N VAL A 31 -13.13 18.23 5.02
CA VAL A 31 -11.72 17.85 5.19
C VAL A 31 -10.81 18.76 4.38
N HIS A 32 -9.75 19.24 5.00
CA HIS A 32 -8.60 19.83 4.33
C HIS A 32 -7.43 18.87 4.40
N MET A 33 -6.85 18.53 3.23
CA MET A 33 -5.71 17.63 3.15
C MET A 33 -4.46 18.39 2.72
N LEU A 34 -3.37 18.19 3.44
CA LEU A 34 -2.04 18.68 3.09
C LEU A 34 -1.18 17.50 2.62
N GLU A 35 -0.57 17.65 1.45
CA GLU A 35 0.36 16.69 0.87
C GLU A 35 1.69 17.37 0.54
N ALA A 36 2.80 16.72 0.88
CA ALA A 36 4.13 17.26 0.63
C ALA A 36 4.64 16.96 -0.79
N GLY A 37 4.06 15.94 -1.42
CA GLY A 37 4.42 15.51 -2.77
C GLY A 37 3.62 16.23 -3.86
N ARG A 38 4.05 16.02 -5.09
CA ARG A 38 3.39 16.59 -6.27
C ARG A 38 2.17 15.77 -6.68
N ASP A 39 1.34 16.33 -7.51
CA ASP A 39 0.33 15.58 -8.23
C ASP A 39 1.00 14.57 -9.17
N TYR A 40 0.48 13.35 -9.15
CA TYR A 40 1.05 12.22 -9.85
C TYR A 40 -0.03 11.47 -10.62
N ASP A 41 0.15 11.35 -11.93
CA ASP A 41 -0.72 10.53 -12.76
C ASP A 41 -0.16 9.10 -12.86
N PRO A 42 -0.71 8.13 -12.10
CA PRO A 42 -0.18 6.77 -12.10
C PRO A 42 -0.30 6.07 -13.46
N VAL A 43 -1.25 6.46 -14.29
CA VAL A 43 -1.45 5.85 -15.61
C VAL A 43 -0.44 6.38 -16.62
N ALA A 44 -0.24 7.70 -16.64
CA ALA A 44 0.66 8.33 -17.60
C ALA A 44 2.14 8.16 -17.21
N GLU A 45 2.44 8.16 -15.89
CA GLU A 45 3.81 8.23 -15.41
C GLU A 45 4.38 6.91 -14.90
N THR A 46 3.56 5.85 -14.76
CA THR A 46 4.03 4.59 -14.19
C THR A 46 4.38 3.58 -15.29
N PRO A 47 5.68 3.23 -15.45
CA PRO A 47 6.12 2.27 -16.45
C PRO A 47 5.48 0.90 -16.32
N MET A 48 5.00 0.51 -15.12
CA MET A 48 4.36 -0.78 -14.90
C MET A 48 3.01 -0.95 -15.63
N PHE A 49 2.39 0.13 -16.09
CA PHE A 49 1.21 0.07 -16.95
C PHE A 49 1.57 -0.04 -18.44
N SER A 50 2.86 0.13 -18.77
CA SER A 50 3.39 -0.13 -20.10
C SER A 50 3.82 -1.59 -20.23
N GLU A 51 3.85 -2.11 -21.44
CA GLU A 51 4.45 -3.43 -21.66
C GLU A 51 5.97 -3.35 -21.46
N ASN A 52 6.58 -4.42 -20.94
CA ASN A 52 8.04 -4.46 -20.69
C ASN A 52 8.87 -4.08 -21.91
N ARG A 53 8.39 -4.40 -23.12
CA ARG A 53 9.06 -4.03 -24.36
C ARG A 53 9.12 -2.51 -24.61
N ASP A 54 8.19 -1.76 -24.03
CA ASP A 54 8.08 -0.31 -24.19
C ASP A 54 8.77 0.45 -23.04
N ALA A 55 9.16 -0.27 -21.98
CA ALA A 55 9.90 0.31 -20.88
C ALA A 55 11.38 0.52 -21.24
N PRO A 56 12.00 1.62 -20.78
CA PRO A 56 13.44 1.82 -20.97
C PRO A 56 14.24 0.62 -20.47
N LEU A 57 15.20 0.15 -21.28
CA LEU A 57 16.04 -1.02 -21.01
C LEU A 57 15.22 -2.28 -20.64
N LEU A 58 13.99 -2.40 -21.17
CA LEU A 58 13.06 -3.49 -20.85
C LEU A 58 12.79 -3.63 -19.33
N GLY A 59 12.86 -2.54 -18.59
CA GLY A 59 12.67 -2.50 -17.15
C GLY A 59 13.90 -2.87 -16.32
N SER A 60 15.05 -3.11 -16.93
CA SER A 60 16.29 -3.47 -16.22
C SER A 60 16.83 -2.32 -15.39
N GLY A 61 17.45 -2.65 -14.26
CA GLY A 61 18.16 -1.67 -13.42
C GLY A 61 19.42 -1.12 -14.09
N THR A 62 19.82 0.06 -13.65
CA THR A 62 21.07 0.73 -14.00
C THR A 62 21.79 1.16 -12.73
N PRO A 63 23.08 1.52 -12.76
CA PRO A 63 23.79 1.97 -11.56
C PRO A 63 23.19 3.19 -10.85
N ASP A 64 22.46 4.03 -11.60
CA ASP A 64 21.74 5.20 -11.09
C ASP A 64 20.27 4.89 -10.76
N LYS A 65 19.77 3.71 -11.13
CA LYS A 65 18.42 3.21 -10.87
C LYS A 65 18.45 1.72 -10.57
N ASP A 66 18.92 1.36 -9.40
CA ASP A 66 19.12 -0.04 -8.98
C ASP A 66 17.87 -0.91 -9.11
N PHE A 67 16.70 -0.32 -8.90
CA PHE A 67 15.39 -0.99 -9.02
C PHE A 67 14.80 -0.93 -10.43
N GLY A 68 15.52 -0.38 -11.40
CA GLY A 68 15.03 -0.22 -12.76
C GLY A 68 13.95 0.85 -12.89
N TYR A 69 13.10 0.67 -13.88
CA TYR A 69 12.03 1.62 -14.22
C TYR A 69 10.68 1.19 -13.61
N TYR A 70 10.68 0.89 -12.31
CA TYR A 70 9.46 0.68 -11.56
C TYR A 70 8.92 2.01 -11.00
N ASN A 71 7.61 2.08 -10.80
CA ASN A 71 6.97 3.21 -10.15
C ASN A 71 7.53 3.52 -8.75
N ALA A 72 8.10 2.51 -8.07
CA ALA A 72 8.74 2.70 -6.77
C ALA A 72 9.94 3.67 -6.80
N THR A 73 10.52 3.92 -7.95
CA THR A 73 11.65 4.85 -8.12
C THR A 73 11.24 6.26 -8.56
N ILE A 74 9.95 6.47 -8.81
CA ILE A 74 9.42 7.79 -9.18
C ILE A 74 9.15 8.58 -7.91
N ASP A 75 9.75 9.76 -7.80
CA ASP A 75 9.62 10.67 -6.64
C ASP A 75 9.78 9.97 -5.29
N GLY A 76 10.64 8.94 -5.24
CA GLY A 76 10.91 8.17 -4.03
C GLY A 76 12.36 7.71 -3.94
N GLY A 77 12.80 7.43 -2.73
CA GLY A 77 14.16 6.95 -2.47
C GLY A 77 14.49 6.89 -0.98
N TRP A 78 15.69 6.39 -0.70
CA TRP A 78 16.29 6.42 0.63
C TRP A 78 16.70 7.84 1.00
N ASP A 79 17.31 8.55 0.04
CA ASP A 79 17.73 9.93 0.18
C ASP A 79 16.84 10.82 -0.69
N ILE A 80 16.24 11.81 -0.06
CA ILE A 80 15.47 12.85 -0.74
C ILE A 80 16.17 14.18 -0.46
N GLU A 81 16.51 14.90 -1.51
CA GLU A 81 17.20 16.18 -1.42
C GLU A 81 16.39 17.17 -0.55
N GLY A 82 17.06 17.79 0.40
CA GLY A 82 16.46 18.74 1.33
C GLY A 82 15.68 18.10 2.49
N GLU A 83 15.64 16.76 2.58
CA GLU A 83 14.91 16.05 3.63
C GLU A 83 15.80 15.02 4.35
N PRO A 84 16.88 15.46 5.03
CA PRO A 84 17.72 14.55 5.78
C PRO A 84 16.95 13.93 6.94
N TYR A 85 17.37 12.73 7.34
CA TYR A 85 16.93 12.10 8.60
C TYR A 85 18.13 11.51 9.33
N SER A 86 17.98 11.29 10.60
CA SER A 86 18.99 10.63 11.43
C SER A 86 18.43 9.32 11.99
N THR A 87 19.31 8.36 12.20
CA THR A 87 19.00 7.11 12.88
C THR A 87 19.50 7.16 14.32
N GLY A 88 19.02 6.28 15.19
CA GLY A 88 19.57 6.12 16.52
C GLY A 88 21.02 5.65 16.48
N GLU A 89 21.75 5.84 17.57
CA GLU A 89 23.11 5.37 17.73
C GLU A 89 23.15 3.84 17.56
N ASP A 90 24.13 3.34 16.81
CA ASP A 90 24.31 1.91 16.50
C ASP A 90 23.12 1.24 15.78
N THR A 91 22.24 2.02 15.14
CA THR A 91 21.16 1.50 14.33
C THR A 91 21.25 2.02 12.90
N GLU A 92 21.12 1.11 11.94
CA GLU A 92 20.95 1.48 10.53
C GLU A 92 19.47 1.35 10.18
N PHE A 93 18.91 2.41 9.59
CA PHE A 93 17.55 2.40 9.09
C PHE A 93 17.48 3.12 7.76
N LEU A 94 17.14 2.40 6.71
CA LEU A 94 16.92 2.95 5.37
C LEU A 94 15.43 3.26 5.19
N TRP A 95 15.11 4.54 5.22
CA TRP A 95 13.75 5.00 5.13
C TRP A 95 13.37 5.33 3.69
N TRP A 96 12.76 4.39 3.01
CA TRP A 96 12.18 4.66 1.69
C TRP A 96 10.96 5.56 1.83
N ARG A 97 11.04 6.75 1.25
CA ARG A 97 9.98 7.76 1.25
C ARG A 97 9.53 8.02 -0.18
N SER A 98 8.30 8.50 -0.36
CA SER A 98 7.82 9.02 -1.64
C SER A 98 7.16 10.38 -1.44
N ARG A 99 7.34 11.27 -2.42
CA ARG A 99 6.83 12.63 -2.44
C ARG A 99 5.91 12.81 -3.63
N MET A 100 4.77 12.13 -3.56
CA MET A 100 3.72 12.18 -4.57
C MET A 100 2.35 12.04 -3.93
N LEU A 101 1.34 12.59 -4.56
CA LEU A 101 -0.07 12.39 -4.16
C LEU A 101 -0.38 10.89 -4.12
N GLY A 102 -0.94 10.41 -3.00
CA GLY A 102 -1.15 8.98 -2.74
C GLY A 102 0.04 8.28 -2.08
N GLY A 103 1.22 8.90 -2.06
CA GLY A 103 2.41 8.37 -1.40
C GLY A 103 2.74 6.96 -1.84
N ARG A 104 3.10 6.10 -0.89
CA ARG A 104 3.52 4.71 -1.16
C ARG A 104 2.43 3.80 -1.72
N THR A 105 1.17 4.23 -1.75
CA THR A 105 0.10 3.47 -2.43
C THR A 105 0.32 3.38 -3.94
N ASN A 106 1.14 4.26 -4.51
CA ASN A 106 1.44 4.25 -5.93
C ASN A 106 2.50 3.19 -6.33
N HIS A 107 3.33 2.76 -5.39
CA HIS A 107 4.49 1.89 -5.69
C HIS A 107 4.72 0.73 -4.70
N TRP A 108 3.72 0.34 -3.92
CA TRP A 108 3.80 -0.88 -3.12
C TRP A 108 3.59 -2.13 -3.99
N ALA A 109 4.00 -3.28 -3.49
CA ALA A 109 3.92 -4.55 -4.25
C ALA A 109 2.49 -5.09 -4.44
N ARG A 110 1.48 -4.43 -3.91
CA ARG A 110 0.04 -4.77 -3.96
C ARG A 110 -0.32 -6.11 -3.30
N ASN A 111 0.53 -6.59 -2.43
CA ASN A 111 0.20 -7.71 -1.56
C ASN A 111 -0.63 -7.20 -0.38
N SER A 112 -1.86 -7.70 -0.26
CA SER A 112 -2.84 -7.22 0.73
C SER A 112 -3.15 -8.32 1.73
N PHE A 113 -2.16 -8.67 2.55
CA PHE A 113 -2.35 -9.62 3.63
C PHE A 113 -2.92 -8.94 4.87
N ARG A 114 -3.81 -9.64 5.56
CA ARG A 114 -4.27 -9.23 6.89
C ARG A 114 -3.19 -9.51 7.92
N MET A 115 -3.05 -8.62 8.88
CA MET A 115 -2.32 -8.93 10.10
C MET A 115 -3.12 -9.95 10.89
N GLY A 116 -2.48 -11.03 11.33
CA GLY A 116 -3.11 -12.07 12.12
C GLY A 116 -3.14 -11.74 13.60
N GLU A 117 -3.80 -12.58 14.40
CA GLU A 117 -3.87 -12.42 15.88
C GLU A 117 -2.49 -12.29 16.52
N TYR A 118 -1.50 -12.98 15.95
CA TYR A 118 -0.13 -12.95 16.44
C TYR A 118 0.54 -11.58 16.36
N ASP A 119 0.14 -10.75 15.41
CA ASP A 119 0.73 -9.43 15.19
C ASP A 119 0.27 -8.40 16.22
N PHE A 120 -0.89 -8.65 16.88
CA PHE A 120 -1.46 -7.71 17.84
C PHE A 120 -0.96 -7.91 19.28
N LYS A 121 -0.46 -9.08 19.62
CA LYS A 121 -0.06 -9.42 21.00
C LYS A 121 1.36 -10.02 21.09
N PRO A 122 2.38 -9.40 20.47
CA PRO A 122 3.73 -9.95 20.46
C PRO A 122 4.37 -9.97 21.84
N GLN A 123 4.10 -8.98 22.70
CA GLN A 123 4.65 -8.93 24.06
C GLN A 123 4.06 -10.05 24.92
N SER A 124 2.75 -10.19 24.92
CA SER A 124 2.08 -11.25 25.72
C SER A 124 2.42 -12.65 25.23
N ARG A 125 2.63 -12.82 23.92
CA ARG A 125 2.92 -14.12 23.32
C ARG A 125 4.38 -14.52 23.44
N ASP A 126 5.31 -13.63 23.06
CA ASP A 126 6.72 -13.96 22.85
C ASP A 126 7.67 -13.13 23.74
N GLY A 127 7.15 -12.20 24.53
CA GLY A 127 7.96 -11.27 25.32
C GLY A 127 8.63 -10.16 24.50
N LEU A 128 8.24 -9.95 23.24
CA LEU A 128 8.85 -9.02 22.30
C LEU A 128 7.94 -7.81 21.99
N GLY A 129 8.55 -6.64 21.88
CA GLY A 129 7.82 -5.42 21.50
C GLY A 129 6.75 -5.00 22.50
N PHE A 130 5.60 -4.57 22.00
CA PHE A 130 4.46 -4.10 22.78
C PHE A 130 3.18 -4.68 22.21
N ASP A 131 2.23 -5.03 23.08
CA ASP A 131 0.89 -5.40 22.65
C ASP A 131 0.13 -4.18 22.13
N TRP A 132 -0.58 -4.36 21.04
CA TRP A 132 -1.54 -3.36 20.58
C TRP A 132 -2.77 -3.32 21.50
N PRO A 133 -3.38 -2.14 21.71
CA PRO A 133 -4.59 -2.00 22.54
C PRO A 133 -5.85 -2.57 21.88
N ILE A 134 -5.72 -3.09 20.65
CA ILE A 134 -6.78 -3.70 19.85
C ILE A 134 -6.42 -5.15 19.50
N THR A 135 -7.39 -5.87 18.99
CA THR A 135 -7.27 -7.27 18.54
C THR A 135 -7.57 -7.39 17.04
N TYR A 136 -7.34 -8.57 16.49
CA TYR A 136 -7.77 -8.87 15.13
C TYR A 136 -9.28 -8.70 14.94
N ASP A 137 -10.08 -9.16 15.90
CA ASP A 137 -11.56 -9.09 15.83
C ASP A 137 -12.07 -7.65 15.73
N ASP A 138 -11.38 -6.69 16.38
CA ASP A 138 -11.71 -5.28 16.28
C ASP A 138 -11.51 -4.74 14.86
N LEU A 139 -10.59 -5.32 14.09
CA LEU A 139 -10.24 -4.89 12.73
C LEU A 139 -10.86 -5.73 11.61
N ALA A 140 -11.25 -6.97 11.87
CA ALA A 140 -11.78 -7.87 10.85
C ALA A 140 -12.90 -7.27 9.98
N PRO A 141 -13.91 -6.57 10.53
CA PRO A 141 -14.96 -5.93 9.73
C PRO A 141 -14.43 -4.79 8.84
N TRP A 142 -13.37 -4.13 9.27
CA TRP A 142 -12.75 -3.03 8.53
C TRP A 142 -11.87 -3.56 7.39
N TYR A 143 -11.17 -4.68 7.60
CA TYR A 143 -10.49 -5.40 6.53
C TYR A 143 -11.45 -5.76 5.42
N ASP A 144 -12.59 -6.38 5.74
CA ASP A 144 -13.63 -6.74 4.77
C ASP A 144 -14.09 -5.53 3.95
N ARG A 145 -14.30 -4.39 4.61
CA ARG A 145 -14.73 -3.15 3.94
C ARG A 145 -13.67 -2.60 3.00
N VAL A 146 -12.41 -2.56 3.44
CA VAL A 146 -11.30 -2.04 2.64
C VAL A 146 -11.00 -2.96 1.47
N GLU A 147 -10.93 -4.26 1.69
CA GLU A 147 -10.70 -5.26 0.62
C GLU A 147 -11.76 -5.18 -0.48
N LYS A 148 -13.01 -5.01 -0.09
CA LYS A 148 -14.12 -4.79 -1.03
C LYS A 148 -13.97 -3.47 -1.79
N LEU A 149 -13.60 -2.41 -1.09
CA LEU A 149 -13.45 -1.07 -1.66
C LEU A 149 -12.33 -1.02 -2.71
N VAL A 150 -11.17 -1.61 -2.38
CA VAL A 150 -10.00 -1.61 -3.28
C VAL A 150 -10.03 -2.75 -4.30
N GLY A 151 -10.93 -3.71 -4.14
CA GLY A 151 -11.08 -4.84 -5.06
C GLY A 151 -9.96 -5.87 -4.94
N VAL A 152 -9.69 -6.36 -3.72
CA VAL A 152 -8.64 -7.35 -3.48
C VAL A 152 -9.00 -8.68 -4.14
N TYR A 153 -8.07 -9.22 -4.92
CA TYR A 153 -8.17 -10.54 -5.52
C TYR A 153 -7.50 -11.58 -4.63
N GLY A 154 -8.12 -12.73 -4.47
CA GLY A 154 -7.53 -13.81 -3.69
C GLY A 154 -8.49 -14.93 -3.37
N VAL A 155 -8.02 -15.83 -2.53
CA VAL A 155 -8.80 -16.95 -1.99
C VAL A 155 -8.49 -17.08 -0.51
N ASN A 156 -9.47 -17.49 0.25
CA ASN A 156 -9.28 -17.84 1.64
C ASN A 156 -8.43 -19.10 1.73
N SER A 157 -7.40 -19.07 2.57
CA SER A 157 -6.40 -20.12 2.65
C SER A 157 -6.54 -21.01 3.90
N GLY A 158 -7.31 -20.59 4.89
CA GLY A 158 -7.46 -21.25 6.18
C GLY A 158 -6.19 -21.25 7.04
N LEU A 159 -5.25 -20.36 6.76
CA LEU A 159 -3.99 -20.27 7.50
C LEU A 159 -4.16 -19.40 8.74
N ALA A 160 -3.75 -19.90 9.89
CA ALA A 160 -3.90 -19.19 11.17
C ALA A 160 -3.19 -17.83 11.24
N ASN A 161 -2.08 -17.69 10.53
CA ASN A 161 -1.32 -16.44 10.45
C ASN A 161 -1.77 -15.51 9.30
N HIS A 162 -2.71 -15.98 8.48
CA HIS A 162 -3.35 -15.22 7.40
C HIS A 162 -4.86 -15.39 7.54
N PRO A 163 -5.50 -14.59 8.40
CA PRO A 163 -6.93 -14.71 8.62
C PRO A 163 -7.73 -14.53 7.34
N ASP A 164 -8.70 -15.40 7.17
CA ASP A 164 -9.56 -15.38 6.00
C ASP A 164 -10.46 -14.14 5.97
N SER A 165 -10.77 -13.68 4.79
CA SER A 165 -11.75 -12.63 4.55
C SER A 165 -13.17 -13.16 4.69
N GLY A 166 -14.12 -12.29 4.98
CA GLY A 166 -15.54 -12.62 5.00
C GLY A 166 -16.02 -13.22 3.68
N GLU A 167 -17.12 -13.96 3.73
CA GLU A 167 -17.69 -14.57 2.52
C GLU A 167 -18.02 -13.53 1.44
N GLY A 168 -17.55 -13.77 0.23
CA GLY A 168 -17.76 -12.88 -0.92
C GLY A 168 -17.04 -11.54 -0.86
N VAL A 169 -16.05 -11.38 0.02
CA VAL A 169 -15.24 -10.16 0.12
C VAL A 169 -14.18 -10.13 -0.97
N LEU A 170 -13.39 -11.19 -1.10
CA LEU A 170 -12.34 -11.27 -2.09
C LEU A 170 -12.92 -11.48 -3.48
N GLN A 171 -12.31 -10.80 -4.46
CA GLN A 171 -12.61 -11.05 -5.87
C GLN A 171 -11.94 -12.36 -6.30
N PRO A 172 -12.58 -13.16 -7.17
CA PRO A 172 -11.92 -14.34 -7.73
C PRO A 172 -10.66 -13.90 -8.49
N PRO A 173 -9.55 -14.65 -8.34
CA PRO A 173 -8.34 -14.33 -9.08
C PRO A 173 -8.61 -14.33 -10.58
N PRO A 174 -7.99 -13.41 -11.34
CA PRO A 174 -8.16 -13.40 -12.79
C PRO A 174 -7.70 -14.74 -13.36
N LYS A 175 -8.45 -15.27 -14.33
CA LYS A 175 -8.08 -16.51 -15.02
C LYS A 175 -6.72 -16.31 -15.68
N ALA A 176 -5.70 -17.01 -15.18
CA ALA A 176 -4.41 -17.04 -15.80
C ALA A 176 -4.49 -17.92 -17.06
N ARG A 177 -3.99 -17.44 -18.19
CA ARG A 177 -3.89 -18.24 -19.43
C ARG A 177 -2.91 -19.44 -19.31
N VAL A 178 -1.99 -19.36 -18.36
CA VAL A 178 -0.93 -20.35 -18.18
C VAL A 178 -1.46 -21.76 -17.86
N PRO A 179 -2.41 -21.95 -16.95
CA PRO A 179 -3.00 -23.29 -16.72
C PRO A 179 -3.70 -23.85 -17.95
N GLU A 180 -4.38 -23.02 -18.72
CA GLU A 180 -5.05 -23.46 -19.96
C GLU A 180 -4.05 -23.87 -21.04
N LEU A 181 -2.93 -23.14 -21.15
CA LEU A 181 -1.84 -23.50 -22.07
C LEU A 181 -1.16 -24.81 -21.68
N PHE A 182 -0.91 -25.03 -20.38
CA PHE A 182 -0.35 -26.30 -19.91
C PHE A 182 -1.31 -27.46 -20.08
N ALA A 183 -2.59 -27.28 -19.81
CA ALA A 183 -3.60 -28.30 -20.04
C ALA A 183 -3.73 -28.67 -21.53
N ALA A 184 -3.67 -27.68 -22.42
CA ALA A 184 -3.68 -27.91 -23.87
C ALA A 184 -2.40 -28.57 -24.39
N ALA A 185 -1.26 -28.34 -23.75
CA ALA A 185 0.01 -28.97 -24.12
C ALA A 185 0.18 -30.40 -23.58
N ALA A 186 -0.60 -30.78 -22.57
CA ALA A 186 -0.60 -32.10 -21.96
C ALA A 186 -1.67 -33.06 -22.53
N ALA A 187 -2.55 -32.57 -23.41
CA ALA A 187 -3.59 -33.33 -24.11
C ALA A 187 -3.13 -33.78 -25.48
#